data_3803d37282a2b7cd8ef3d0780578ce0d
#
_entry.id   3803d37282a2b7cd8ef3d0780578ce0d
#
_cell.length_a   1.000
_cell.length_b   1.000
_cell.length_c   1.000
_cell.angle_alpha   90.00
_cell.angle_beta   90.00
_cell.angle_gamma   90.00
#
_symmetry.space_group_name_H-M   'P 1'
#
loop_
_entity.id
_entity.type
_entity.pdbx_description
1 polymer ?
#
loop_
_entity_poly.entity_id
_entity_poly.type
_entity_poly.pdbx_seq_one_letter_code
_entity_poly.pdbx_strand_id
1 'polypeptide(L)'
;MNKPPCNENSTKFSDLEFEHYSNIDLLFASLNVGQMSGEERRVFSRVLAKRIIPAPPQDTCGIWPWDESDPADYPEFIIGEDDHGKPVKYTCDPDRLANYFGKNSDAPPYLTPVFFKREALQRYYDDSELYTVSDGYLSCSHLWGVKIDNEFFDVISVFLGDIGRDIPSEHWTHWLAYNVPPTQKMSEVAFRRAFLNQPTNSKNPEHRFKLAYNQLQNSWEEHWGWRLHRKAEGQDAGVLQRLRIPVNDTDAELRAQLINLALVLVDYLNEKQVASYLSDAKGDKGIAKLKKFLTAQSYRHTERDIRLLQRIQRMRSRIAAHSSGSSGQAYLEEELGKDTPQDYIARLMTEATQMLDDLRVFAEKRPLQDSDS
;
A
#
# COMPACT_ATOMS: atom_id res chain seq x y z
N MET A 1 9.22 -55.36 3.11
CA MET A 1 8.37 -54.45 2.29
C MET A 1 9.29 -53.61 1.44
N ASN A 2 9.37 -53.98 0.15
CA ASN A 2 10.28 -53.34 -0.80
C ASN A 2 9.74 -51.98 -1.21
N LYS A 3 10.52 -50.92 -0.98
CA LYS A 3 10.28 -49.62 -1.59
C LYS A 3 10.40 -49.74 -3.12
N PRO A 4 9.44 -49.29 -3.91
CA PRO A 4 9.64 -49.19 -5.36
C PRO A 4 10.72 -48.13 -5.64
N PRO A 5 11.57 -48.32 -6.65
CA PRO A 5 12.62 -47.37 -6.99
C PRO A 5 12.00 -46.06 -7.47
N CYS A 6 12.53 -44.93 -6.96
CA CYS A 6 12.29 -43.60 -7.57
C CYS A 6 12.83 -43.62 -9.00
N ASN A 7 11.96 -43.78 -9.96
CA ASN A 7 12.33 -43.58 -11.36
C ASN A 7 12.38 -42.06 -11.61
N GLU A 8 13.55 -41.46 -11.44
CA GLU A 8 13.87 -40.17 -12.01
C GLU A 8 14.12 -40.37 -13.51
N ASN A 9 13.04 -40.48 -14.26
CA ASN A 9 13.15 -40.39 -15.72
C ASN A 9 13.19 -38.88 -16.09
N SER A 10 14.39 -38.28 -16.01
CA SER A 10 14.68 -37.05 -16.70
C SER A 10 14.92 -37.35 -18.17
N THR A 11 13.87 -37.38 -18.97
CA THR A 11 14.01 -37.45 -20.41
C THR A 11 14.46 -36.08 -20.89
N LYS A 12 15.66 -35.98 -21.47
CA LYS A 12 16.08 -34.74 -22.13
C LYS A 12 15.26 -34.60 -23.40
N PHE A 13 14.68 -33.46 -23.61
CA PHE A 13 13.91 -33.14 -24.83
C PHE A 13 14.71 -33.19 -26.12
N SER A 14 16.06 -33.34 -26.07
CA SER A 14 16.92 -33.59 -27.20
C SER A 14 16.64 -34.94 -27.90
N ASP A 15 15.92 -35.84 -27.23
CA ASP A 15 15.64 -37.18 -27.75
C ASP A 15 14.22 -37.29 -28.35
N LEU A 16 13.47 -36.21 -28.36
CA LEU A 16 12.18 -36.11 -29.06
C LEU A 16 12.45 -35.53 -30.46
N GLU A 17 12.12 -36.32 -31.51
CA GLU A 17 12.18 -35.86 -32.89
C GLU A 17 11.24 -34.68 -33.13
N PHE A 18 11.78 -33.48 -33.08
CA PHE A 18 11.08 -32.20 -33.38
C PHE A 18 11.18 -31.84 -34.87
N GLU A 19 10.95 -32.78 -35.78
CA GLU A 19 11.00 -32.50 -37.24
C GLU A 19 10.00 -31.45 -37.74
N HIS A 20 9.07 -31.00 -36.91
CA HIS A 20 8.01 -30.06 -37.33
C HIS A 20 8.15 -28.63 -36.81
N TYR A 21 9.21 -28.30 -36.08
CA TYR A 21 9.38 -26.96 -35.48
C TYR A 21 10.68 -26.29 -35.88
N SER A 22 10.90 -26.21 -37.22
CA SER A 22 12.16 -25.69 -37.81
C SER A 22 12.50 -24.21 -37.49
N ASN A 23 11.63 -23.50 -36.76
CA ASN A 23 11.84 -22.06 -36.41
C ASN A 23 11.85 -21.81 -34.89
N ILE A 24 12.13 -22.83 -34.07
CA ILE A 24 12.12 -22.67 -32.62
C ILE A 24 13.48 -23.11 -32.08
N ASP A 25 14.32 -22.13 -31.75
CA ASP A 25 15.54 -22.41 -30.99
C ASP A 25 15.20 -22.74 -29.54
N LEU A 26 15.05 -24.03 -29.25
CA LEU A 26 14.84 -24.53 -27.91
C LEU A 26 16.16 -24.55 -27.15
N LEU A 27 16.39 -23.58 -26.26
CA LEU A 27 17.60 -23.52 -25.46
C LEU A 27 17.67 -24.62 -24.41
N PHE A 28 16.53 -24.94 -23.82
CA PHE A 28 16.44 -25.92 -22.73
C PHE A 28 14.99 -26.34 -22.51
N ALA A 29 14.79 -27.63 -22.33
CA ALA A 29 13.55 -28.18 -21.83
C ALA A 29 13.82 -29.33 -20.87
N SER A 30 13.09 -29.43 -19.79
CA SER A 30 13.13 -30.58 -18.88
C SER A 30 11.72 -30.98 -18.47
N LEU A 31 11.48 -32.29 -18.42
CA LEU A 31 10.26 -32.88 -17.89
C LEU A 31 10.61 -33.59 -16.58
N ASN A 32 10.01 -33.17 -15.50
CA ASN A 32 10.12 -33.86 -14.22
C ASN A 32 8.77 -34.46 -13.86
N VAL A 33 8.76 -35.77 -13.57
CA VAL A 33 7.60 -36.45 -13.01
C VAL A 33 8.01 -36.97 -11.63
N GLY A 34 7.29 -36.60 -10.60
CA GLY A 34 7.62 -36.95 -9.23
C GLY A 34 6.38 -37.27 -8.41
N GLN A 35 6.62 -37.94 -7.28
CA GLN A 35 5.61 -38.23 -6.29
C GLN A 35 5.98 -37.55 -4.98
N MET A 36 5.12 -36.67 -4.46
CA MET A 36 5.30 -36.11 -3.12
C MET A 36 4.92 -37.15 -2.06
N SER A 37 5.80 -37.35 -1.07
CA SER A 37 5.54 -38.19 0.09
C SER A 37 4.86 -37.36 1.18
N GLY A 38 3.62 -37.71 1.53
CA GLY A 38 2.82 -37.05 2.56
C GLY A 38 1.55 -37.87 2.80
N GLU A 39 0.66 -37.42 3.69
CA GLU A 39 -0.61 -38.08 3.96
C GLU A 39 -1.51 -38.15 2.70
N GLU A 40 -1.37 -37.19 1.78
CA GLU A 40 -1.91 -37.29 0.43
C GLU A 40 -0.82 -37.59 -0.59
N ARG A 41 -0.88 -38.74 -1.22
CA ARG A 41 -0.01 -39.11 -2.33
C ARG A 41 -0.45 -38.35 -3.60
N ARG A 42 0.22 -37.28 -3.93
CA ARG A 42 -0.02 -36.51 -5.20
C ARG A 42 1.11 -36.83 -6.18
N VAL A 43 0.73 -37.26 -7.37
CA VAL A 43 1.64 -37.36 -8.52
C VAL A 43 1.61 -36.01 -9.23
N PHE A 44 2.78 -35.44 -9.48
CA PHE A 44 2.90 -34.20 -10.24
C PHE A 44 3.83 -34.39 -11.44
N SER A 45 3.54 -33.65 -12.50
CA SER A 45 4.45 -33.49 -13.63
C SER A 45 4.79 -32.02 -13.79
N ARG A 46 6.05 -31.70 -14.02
CA ARG A 46 6.54 -30.35 -14.25
C ARG A 46 7.33 -30.32 -15.54
N VAL A 47 6.91 -29.44 -16.47
CA VAL A 47 7.67 -29.12 -17.68
C VAL A 47 8.29 -27.74 -17.51
N LEU A 48 9.60 -27.64 -17.66
CA LEU A 48 10.34 -26.38 -17.71
C LEU A 48 11.03 -26.32 -19.07
N ALA A 49 10.79 -25.22 -19.80
CA ALA A 49 11.43 -24.97 -21.07
C ALA A 49 11.84 -23.48 -21.18
N LYS A 50 12.98 -23.25 -21.81
CA LYS A 50 13.37 -21.91 -22.29
C LYS A 50 13.37 -21.91 -23.80
N ARG A 51 12.78 -20.93 -24.39
CA ARG A 51 12.70 -20.68 -25.82
C ARG A 51 13.23 -19.28 -26.11
N ILE A 52 14.13 -19.15 -27.10
CA ILE A 52 14.41 -17.85 -27.69
C ILE A 52 13.25 -17.54 -28.64
N ILE A 53 12.58 -16.43 -28.42
CA ILE A 53 11.61 -15.89 -29.35
C ILE A 53 12.33 -14.74 -30.05
N PRO A 54 12.60 -14.83 -31.35
CA PRO A 54 13.15 -13.71 -32.11
C PRO A 54 12.25 -12.51 -31.91
N ALA A 55 12.83 -11.36 -31.59
CA ALA A 55 12.06 -10.11 -31.51
C ALA A 55 11.41 -9.85 -32.88
N PRO A 56 10.13 -9.50 -32.94
CA PRO A 56 9.57 -8.97 -34.20
C PRO A 56 10.32 -7.69 -34.60
N PRO A 57 10.23 -7.30 -35.88
CA PRO A 57 10.83 -6.05 -36.32
C PRO A 57 10.35 -4.87 -35.49
N GLN A 58 11.26 -3.92 -35.23
CA GLN A 58 11.02 -2.78 -34.32
C GLN A 58 9.82 -1.91 -34.71
N ASP A 59 9.49 -1.87 -35.99
CA ASP A 59 8.34 -1.17 -36.59
C ASP A 59 6.98 -1.87 -36.37
N THR A 60 7.00 -3.13 -35.93
CA THR A 60 5.79 -3.95 -35.72
C THR A 60 5.57 -4.35 -34.25
N CYS A 61 6.50 -4.00 -33.37
CA CYS A 61 6.40 -4.38 -31.97
C CYS A 61 5.84 -3.27 -31.10
N GLY A 62 4.94 -3.67 -30.23
CA GLY A 62 4.74 -2.96 -29.01
C GLY A 62 5.96 -3.07 -28.06
N ILE A 63 5.79 -2.77 -26.81
CA ILE A 63 6.84 -2.68 -25.77
C ILE A 63 7.58 -4.02 -25.59
N TRP A 64 8.88 -4.05 -25.96
CA TRP A 64 9.80 -5.14 -25.63
C TRP A 64 10.77 -4.71 -24.52
N PRO A 65 11.13 -5.59 -23.57
CA PRO A 65 12.02 -5.22 -22.45
C PRO A 65 13.46 -4.83 -22.87
N TRP A 66 13.82 -5.04 -24.13
CA TRP A 66 15.11 -4.73 -24.74
C TRP A 66 15.01 -3.84 -25.98
N ASP A 67 13.82 -3.28 -26.25
CA ASP A 67 13.77 -2.16 -27.16
C ASP A 67 14.67 -1.08 -26.57
N GLU A 68 15.67 -0.68 -27.35
CA GLU A 68 16.35 0.58 -27.09
C GLU A 68 15.25 1.64 -27.24
N SER A 69 14.60 1.96 -26.11
CA SER A 69 13.73 3.13 -26.05
C SER A 69 14.53 4.29 -26.64
N ASP A 70 13.91 5.11 -27.47
CA ASP A 70 14.48 6.40 -27.86
C ASP A 70 15.17 6.99 -26.66
N PRO A 71 16.42 7.49 -26.79
CA PRO A 71 17.19 7.95 -25.65
C PRO A 71 16.34 8.93 -24.88
N ALA A 72 15.76 8.45 -23.76
CA ALA A 72 14.92 9.26 -22.94
C ALA A 72 15.78 10.38 -22.38
N ASP A 73 15.31 11.61 -22.49
CA ASP A 73 15.99 12.76 -21.89
C ASP A 73 15.75 12.70 -20.37
N TYR A 74 16.57 11.86 -19.69
CA TYR A 74 16.48 11.63 -18.27
C TYR A 74 16.76 12.92 -17.50
N PRO A 75 15.80 13.42 -16.70
CA PRO A 75 15.99 14.65 -15.95
C PRO A 75 17.00 14.51 -14.83
N GLU A 76 17.51 15.66 -14.38
CA GLU A 76 18.37 15.76 -13.21
C GLU A 76 17.56 16.12 -11.97
N PHE A 77 17.72 15.33 -10.89
CA PHE A 77 17.12 15.58 -9.58
C PHE A 77 18.16 16.11 -8.60
N ILE A 78 17.72 16.92 -7.65
CA ILE A 78 18.55 17.37 -6.53
C ILE A 78 18.80 16.14 -5.64
N ILE A 79 20.07 15.79 -5.45
CA ILE A 79 20.52 14.64 -4.67
C ILE A 79 21.25 15.05 -3.38
N GLY A 80 21.57 16.33 -3.22
CA GLY A 80 22.30 16.86 -2.09
C GLY A 80 22.52 18.36 -2.21
N GLU A 81 23.36 18.87 -1.32
CA GLU A 81 23.88 20.24 -1.35
C GLU A 81 25.40 20.21 -1.24
N ASP A 82 26.07 21.17 -1.87
CA ASP A 82 27.51 21.36 -1.73
C ASP A 82 27.85 22.10 -0.41
N ASP A 83 29.13 22.29 -0.16
CA ASP A 83 29.65 22.98 1.04
C ASP A 83 29.16 24.45 1.15
N HIS A 84 28.57 25.00 0.13
CA HIS A 84 28.01 26.35 0.05
C HIS A 84 26.46 26.36 0.11
N GLY A 85 25.83 25.20 0.32
CA GLY A 85 24.37 25.04 0.32
C GLY A 85 23.71 25.12 -1.07
N LYS A 86 24.51 24.99 -2.16
CA LYS A 86 23.96 24.96 -3.51
C LYS A 86 23.50 23.54 -3.85
N PRO A 87 22.29 23.39 -4.42
CA PRO A 87 21.79 22.08 -4.81
C PRO A 87 22.70 21.36 -5.80
N VAL A 88 23.09 20.14 -5.47
CA VAL A 88 23.81 19.21 -6.34
C VAL A 88 22.76 18.37 -7.07
N LYS A 89 22.81 18.36 -8.40
CA LYS A 89 21.89 17.61 -9.25
C LYS A 89 22.58 16.50 -10.00
N TYR A 90 21.87 15.42 -10.25
CA TYR A 90 22.34 14.34 -11.11
C TYR A 90 21.19 13.69 -11.85
N THR A 91 21.50 13.12 -13.02
CA THR A 91 20.53 12.42 -13.87
C THR A 91 19.99 11.16 -13.17
N CYS A 92 18.71 10.85 -13.38
CA CYS A 92 18.14 9.59 -12.96
C CYS A 92 18.33 8.44 -13.97
N ASP A 93 19.13 8.64 -15.01
CA ASP A 93 19.48 7.60 -15.98
C ASP A 93 20.18 6.42 -15.29
N PRO A 94 19.54 5.23 -15.19
CA PRO A 94 20.11 4.08 -14.49
C PRO A 94 21.47 3.65 -15.05
N ASP A 95 21.70 3.89 -16.33
CA ASP A 95 22.93 3.51 -17.02
C ASP A 95 24.12 4.41 -16.70
N ARG A 96 23.87 5.60 -16.19
CA ARG A 96 24.88 6.59 -15.77
C ARG A 96 25.21 6.56 -14.29
N LEU A 97 24.49 5.75 -13.49
CA LEU A 97 24.67 5.64 -12.04
C LEU A 97 25.70 4.56 -11.68
N ALA A 98 26.36 4.72 -10.53
CA ALA A 98 27.21 3.68 -9.97
C ALA A 98 26.35 2.50 -9.48
N ASN A 99 26.73 1.30 -9.87
CA ASN A 99 26.04 0.08 -9.44
C ASN A 99 26.95 -0.84 -8.59
N TYR A 100 26.35 -1.85 -8.00
CA TYR A 100 27.07 -2.84 -7.18
C TYR A 100 28.17 -3.59 -7.94
N PHE A 101 28.09 -3.69 -9.26
CA PHE A 101 29.06 -4.41 -10.08
C PHE A 101 30.24 -3.55 -10.56
N GLY A 102 30.36 -2.33 -10.04
CA GLY A 102 31.49 -1.42 -10.33
C GLY A 102 31.34 -0.59 -11.62
N LYS A 103 30.16 -0.57 -12.26
CA LYS A 103 29.89 0.35 -13.37
C LYS A 103 29.83 1.78 -12.81
N ASN A 104 30.46 2.73 -13.52
CA ASN A 104 30.45 4.17 -13.21
C ASN A 104 30.85 4.49 -11.73
N SER A 105 31.98 3.96 -11.26
CA SER A 105 32.42 4.07 -9.86
C SER A 105 32.49 5.51 -9.31
N ASP A 106 32.67 6.49 -10.18
CA ASP A 106 32.79 7.92 -9.82
C ASP A 106 31.41 8.65 -9.83
N ALA A 107 30.36 7.99 -10.27
CA ALA A 107 29.00 8.52 -10.28
C ALA A 107 28.29 8.30 -8.95
N PRO A 108 27.20 9.06 -8.64
CA PRO A 108 26.35 8.77 -7.50
C PRO A 108 25.80 7.34 -7.55
N PRO A 109 25.67 6.65 -6.40
CA PRO A 109 25.12 5.31 -6.33
C PRO A 109 23.67 5.25 -6.86
N TYR A 110 23.29 4.14 -7.48
CA TYR A 110 21.93 3.85 -7.91
C TYR A 110 20.91 4.04 -6.77
N LEU A 111 21.26 3.62 -5.55
CA LEU A 111 20.43 3.74 -4.35
C LEU A 111 20.61 5.09 -3.61
N THR A 112 20.95 6.17 -4.32
CA THR A 112 20.94 7.50 -3.73
C THR A 112 19.50 7.94 -3.47
N PRO A 113 19.10 8.26 -2.23
CA PRO A 113 17.75 8.72 -1.94
C PRO A 113 17.55 10.14 -2.45
N VAL A 114 16.49 10.36 -3.22
CA VAL A 114 16.03 11.65 -3.71
C VAL A 114 14.77 12.03 -2.95
N PHE A 115 14.73 13.25 -2.42
CA PHE A 115 13.66 13.71 -1.56
C PHE A 115 12.65 14.58 -2.30
N PHE A 116 11.41 14.42 -1.94
CA PHE A 116 10.28 15.14 -2.52
C PHE A 116 9.35 15.60 -1.42
N LYS A 117 8.70 16.76 -1.59
CA LYS A 117 7.58 17.13 -0.75
C LYS A 117 6.49 16.06 -0.83
N ARG A 118 5.82 15.79 0.29
CA ARG A 118 4.77 14.76 0.35
C ARG A 118 3.60 15.03 -0.60
N GLU A 119 3.37 16.31 -0.97
CA GLU A 119 2.38 16.72 -1.96
C GLU A 119 2.57 16.05 -3.34
N ALA A 120 3.75 15.55 -3.65
CA ALA A 120 3.98 14.75 -4.85
C ALA A 120 3.04 13.53 -4.94
N LEU A 121 2.60 13.00 -3.79
CA LEU A 121 1.67 11.88 -3.74
C LEU A 121 0.20 12.28 -3.90
N GLN A 122 -0.15 13.57 -3.83
CA GLN A 122 -1.54 14.05 -3.88
C GLN A 122 -2.32 13.45 -5.05
N ARG A 123 -1.80 13.61 -6.27
CA ARG A 123 -2.46 13.13 -7.49
C ARG A 123 -2.72 11.62 -7.48
N TYR A 124 -1.84 10.85 -6.86
CA TYR A 124 -1.95 9.39 -6.80
C TYR A 124 -2.97 8.93 -5.75
N TYR A 125 -3.16 9.69 -4.68
CA TYR A 125 -4.24 9.46 -3.73
C TYR A 125 -5.59 9.86 -4.31
N ASP A 126 -5.66 10.96 -5.07
CA ASP A 126 -6.91 11.51 -5.61
C ASP A 126 -7.51 10.61 -6.69
N ASP A 127 -6.68 9.89 -7.44
CA ASP A 127 -7.10 8.88 -8.42
C ASP A 127 -6.83 7.46 -7.90
N SER A 128 -7.56 7.07 -6.87
CA SER A 128 -7.43 5.77 -6.21
C SER A 128 -7.99 4.58 -7.01
N GLU A 129 -8.62 4.83 -8.17
CA GLU A 129 -9.03 3.77 -9.10
C GLU A 129 -7.84 3.27 -9.92
N LEU A 130 -6.94 4.17 -10.28
CA LEU A 130 -5.77 3.86 -11.08
C LEU A 130 -4.51 3.62 -10.21
N TYR A 131 -4.34 4.40 -9.15
CA TYR A 131 -3.13 4.37 -8.32
C TYR A 131 -3.39 3.85 -6.92
N THR A 132 -2.38 3.19 -6.37
CA THR A 132 -2.37 2.77 -4.97
C THR A 132 -1.10 3.25 -4.29
N VAL A 133 -1.26 4.06 -3.23
CA VAL A 133 -0.17 4.44 -2.33
C VAL A 133 -0.30 3.60 -1.06
N SER A 134 0.67 2.74 -0.83
CA SER A 134 0.72 1.84 0.32
C SER A 134 2.00 2.05 1.14
N ASP A 135 2.20 1.24 2.17
CA ASP A 135 3.41 1.24 2.99
C ASP A 135 4.64 0.91 2.14
N GLY A 136 5.41 1.93 1.82
CA GLY A 136 6.67 1.82 1.07
C GLY A 136 6.53 1.57 -0.43
N TYR A 137 5.34 1.75 -1.02
CA TYR A 137 5.13 1.46 -2.43
C TYR A 137 4.04 2.33 -3.08
N LEU A 138 4.32 2.80 -4.28
CA LEU A 138 3.37 3.45 -5.17
C LEU A 138 3.22 2.59 -6.42
N SER A 139 1.99 2.30 -6.84
CA SER A 139 1.71 1.53 -8.06
C SER A 139 0.58 2.15 -8.88
N CYS A 140 0.64 1.93 -10.19
CA CYS A 140 -0.40 2.23 -11.16
C CYS A 140 -0.98 0.90 -11.67
N SER A 141 -2.01 0.38 -11.01
CA SER A 141 -2.60 -0.93 -11.33
C SER A 141 -1.52 -2.02 -11.52
N HIS A 142 -1.46 -2.64 -12.71
CA HIS A 142 -0.44 -3.62 -13.11
C HIS A 142 0.59 -3.06 -14.09
N LEU A 143 0.56 -1.75 -14.36
CA LEU A 143 1.37 -1.12 -15.40
C LEU A 143 2.78 -0.82 -14.91
N TRP A 144 2.91 -0.18 -13.75
CA TRP A 144 4.19 0.16 -13.15
C TRP A 144 4.07 0.32 -11.63
N GLY A 145 5.20 0.33 -10.96
CA GLY A 145 5.24 0.62 -9.53
C GLY A 145 6.66 0.88 -9.06
N VAL A 146 6.79 1.73 -8.04
CA VAL A 146 8.06 2.18 -7.50
C VAL A 146 8.08 2.07 -5.98
N LYS A 147 9.22 1.69 -5.42
CA LYS A 147 9.45 1.73 -3.98
C LYS A 147 9.64 3.17 -3.53
N ILE A 148 8.97 3.54 -2.46
CA ILE A 148 9.06 4.87 -1.85
C ILE A 148 9.34 4.73 -0.35
N ASP A 149 9.97 5.74 0.24
CA ASP A 149 10.01 5.90 1.68
C ASP A 149 9.00 6.98 2.06
N ASN A 150 7.85 6.59 2.58
CA ASN A 150 6.73 7.45 2.97
C ASN A 150 6.41 7.39 4.47
N GLU A 151 7.43 7.15 5.27
CA GLU A 151 7.32 7.14 6.74
C GLU A 151 7.16 8.53 7.35
N PHE A 152 7.70 9.58 6.72
CA PHE A 152 7.63 10.95 7.21
C PHE A 152 6.37 11.68 6.75
N PHE A 153 6.00 12.74 7.48
CA PHE A 153 4.77 13.50 7.19
C PHE A 153 4.98 14.64 6.18
N ASP A 154 6.19 15.13 6.07
CA ASP A 154 6.59 16.29 5.28
C ASP A 154 7.26 15.91 3.95
N VAL A 155 8.03 14.85 3.94
CA VAL A 155 8.78 14.40 2.77
C VAL A 155 8.62 12.91 2.52
N ILE A 156 8.87 12.55 1.26
CA ILE A 156 9.04 11.16 0.84
C ILE A 156 10.38 11.03 0.12
N SER A 157 10.92 9.84 0.01
CA SER A 157 12.08 9.63 -0.85
C SER A 157 11.93 8.42 -1.78
N VAL A 158 12.61 8.48 -2.91
CA VAL A 158 12.72 7.44 -3.93
C VAL A 158 14.18 7.31 -4.31
N PHE A 159 14.67 6.12 -4.60
CA PHE A 159 16.04 5.97 -5.08
C PHE A 159 16.20 6.52 -6.50
N LEU A 160 17.28 7.23 -6.73
CA LEU A 160 17.55 7.93 -7.99
C LEU A 160 17.44 7.01 -9.22
N GLY A 161 17.99 5.79 -9.12
CA GLY A 161 17.91 4.81 -10.20
C GLY A 161 16.51 4.22 -10.38
N ASP A 162 15.71 4.10 -9.30
CA ASP A 162 14.33 3.62 -9.38
C ASP A 162 13.42 4.68 -10.05
N ILE A 163 13.72 5.98 -9.91
CA ILE A 163 12.99 7.05 -10.61
C ILE A 163 13.12 6.85 -12.13
N GLY A 164 14.33 6.64 -12.63
CA GLY A 164 14.57 6.47 -14.06
C GLY A 164 14.08 5.14 -14.62
N ARG A 165 14.13 4.07 -13.80
CA ARG A 165 13.74 2.72 -14.24
C ARG A 165 12.24 2.46 -14.13
N ASP A 166 11.63 2.88 -13.02
CA ASP A 166 10.30 2.40 -12.60
C ASP A 166 9.19 3.45 -12.77
N ILE A 167 9.54 4.74 -12.81
CA ILE A 167 8.57 5.82 -13.03
C ILE A 167 8.54 6.19 -14.50
N PRO A 168 7.38 6.06 -15.18
CA PRO A 168 7.27 6.47 -16.59
C PRO A 168 7.61 7.93 -16.83
N SER A 169 8.20 8.23 -17.99
CA SER A 169 8.73 9.57 -18.34
C SER A 169 7.70 10.69 -18.25
N GLU A 170 6.42 10.40 -18.54
CA GLU A 170 5.30 11.35 -18.43
C GLU A 170 5.05 11.84 -17.00
N HIS A 171 5.57 11.14 -16.00
CA HIS A 171 5.48 11.53 -14.59
C HIS A 171 6.69 12.36 -14.11
N TRP A 172 7.81 12.35 -14.79
CA TRP A 172 9.05 12.97 -14.32
C TRP A 172 8.93 14.47 -14.06
N THR A 173 8.24 15.20 -14.93
CA THR A 173 8.00 16.64 -14.73
C THR A 173 7.23 16.92 -13.45
N HIS A 174 6.24 16.07 -13.11
CA HIS A 174 5.51 16.15 -11.87
C HIS A 174 6.45 15.92 -10.66
N TRP A 175 7.26 14.87 -10.67
CA TRP A 175 8.19 14.60 -9.59
C TRP A 175 9.24 15.70 -9.44
N LEU A 176 9.75 16.25 -10.53
CA LEU A 176 10.68 17.40 -10.51
C LEU A 176 10.10 18.63 -9.81
N ALA A 177 8.80 18.89 -9.97
CA ALA A 177 8.14 20.04 -9.35
C ALA A 177 8.12 19.98 -7.80
N TYR A 178 8.25 18.77 -7.24
CA TYR A 178 8.26 18.54 -5.79
C TYR A 178 9.64 18.14 -5.23
N ASN A 179 10.67 18.06 -6.08
CA ASN A 179 12.00 17.68 -5.63
C ASN A 179 12.62 18.76 -4.74
N VAL A 180 13.14 18.34 -3.61
CA VAL A 180 13.75 19.21 -2.60
C VAL A 180 15.12 18.67 -2.19
N PRO A 181 16.03 19.53 -1.69
CA PRO A 181 17.26 19.06 -1.07
C PRO A 181 16.95 18.12 0.12
N PRO A 182 17.84 17.16 0.41
CA PRO A 182 17.68 16.27 1.55
C PRO A 182 17.78 17.04 2.87
N THR A 183 16.69 17.14 3.61
CA THR A 183 16.64 17.75 4.94
C THR A 183 16.88 16.75 6.07
N GLN A 184 16.82 15.45 5.75
CA GLN A 184 16.96 14.36 6.69
C GLN A 184 17.47 13.09 5.98
N LYS A 185 17.79 12.07 6.78
CA LYS A 185 18.13 10.74 6.26
C LYS A 185 16.86 9.98 5.91
N MET A 186 17.01 8.94 5.08
CA MET A 186 15.93 7.99 4.87
C MET A 186 15.47 7.38 6.20
N SER A 187 14.23 6.90 6.26
CA SER A 187 13.68 6.31 7.49
C SER A 187 14.39 5.02 7.87
N GLU A 188 14.38 4.70 9.17
CA GLU A 188 14.90 3.41 9.65
C GLU A 188 14.16 2.21 9.01
N VAL A 189 12.86 2.35 8.78
CA VAL A 189 12.03 1.32 8.14
C VAL A 189 12.51 1.06 6.73
N ALA A 190 12.63 2.11 5.91
CA ALA A 190 13.11 1.99 4.54
C ALA A 190 14.56 1.48 4.49
N PHE A 191 15.44 1.96 5.37
CA PHE A 191 16.82 1.48 5.46
C PHE A 191 16.88 -0.03 5.77
N ARG A 192 16.13 -0.49 6.75
CA ARG A 192 16.09 -1.93 7.11
C ARG A 192 15.59 -2.79 5.96
N ARG A 193 14.54 -2.33 5.27
CA ARG A 193 13.95 -3.04 4.13
C ARG A 193 14.90 -3.09 2.93
N ALA A 194 15.51 -1.96 2.58
CA ALA A 194 16.32 -1.82 1.37
C ALA A 194 17.73 -2.38 1.50
N PHE A 195 18.40 -2.16 2.65
CA PHE A 195 19.82 -2.49 2.82
C PHE A 195 20.06 -3.71 3.72
N LEU A 196 19.18 -3.97 4.69
CA LEU A 196 19.36 -5.09 5.62
C LEU A 196 18.47 -6.30 5.26
N ASN A 197 17.62 -6.17 4.25
CA ASN A 197 16.63 -7.18 3.85
C ASN A 197 15.78 -7.67 5.05
N GLN A 198 15.46 -6.76 5.98
CA GLN A 198 14.71 -7.08 7.19
C GLN A 198 13.25 -6.64 7.04
N PRO A 199 12.28 -7.57 7.12
CA PRO A 199 10.87 -7.21 7.23
C PRO A 199 10.66 -6.31 8.44
N THR A 200 10.12 -5.12 8.22
CA THR A 200 9.93 -4.12 9.27
C THR A 200 8.57 -3.46 9.07
N ASN A 201 7.75 -3.43 10.12
CA ASN A 201 6.47 -2.75 10.07
C ASN A 201 6.66 -1.23 10.05
N SER A 202 5.79 -0.56 9.33
CA SER A 202 5.74 0.90 9.33
C SER A 202 5.49 1.45 10.74
N LYS A 203 6.12 2.59 11.04
CA LYS A 203 5.84 3.40 12.23
C LYS A 203 4.81 4.50 11.95
N ASN A 204 4.53 4.77 10.66
CA ASN A 204 3.58 5.79 10.23
C ASN A 204 2.14 5.40 10.63
N PRO A 205 1.41 6.28 11.36
CA PRO A 205 0.04 6.01 11.81
C PRO A 205 -0.94 5.69 10.69
N GLU A 206 -0.77 6.26 9.49
CA GLU A 206 -1.60 5.96 8.31
C GLU A 206 -1.51 4.48 7.93
N HIS A 207 -0.30 3.97 7.77
CA HIS A 207 -0.08 2.59 7.34
C HIS A 207 -0.50 1.60 8.43
N ARG A 208 -0.23 1.93 9.69
CA ARG A 208 -0.67 1.12 10.83
C ARG A 208 -2.19 1.05 10.93
N PHE A 209 -2.86 2.18 10.74
CA PHE A 209 -4.33 2.24 10.72
C PHE A 209 -4.92 1.36 9.62
N LYS A 210 -4.44 1.51 8.39
CA LYS A 210 -4.92 0.72 7.24
C LYS A 210 -4.70 -0.78 7.45
N LEU A 211 -3.55 -1.16 8.02
CA LEU A 211 -3.25 -2.54 8.36
C LEU A 211 -4.21 -3.07 9.43
N ALA A 212 -4.37 -2.36 10.55
CA ALA A 212 -5.25 -2.76 11.65
C ALA A 212 -6.72 -2.84 11.21
N TYR A 213 -7.17 -1.90 10.36
CA TYR A 213 -8.51 -1.94 9.78
C TYR A 213 -8.75 -3.22 8.99
N ASN A 214 -7.85 -3.58 8.07
CA ASN A 214 -7.98 -4.78 7.26
C ASN A 214 -7.92 -6.05 8.12
N GLN A 215 -7.01 -6.10 9.09
CA GLN A 215 -6.91 -7.23 10.01
C GLN A 215 -8.18 -7.40 10.84
N LEU A 216 -8.74 -6.31 11.39
CA LEU A 216 -10.02 -6.37 12.09
C LEU A 216 -11.13 -6.91 11.19
N GLN A 217 -11.27 -6.37 9.96
CA GLN A 217 -12.35 -6.85 9.07
C GLN A 217 -12.26 -8.35 8.79
N ASN A 218 -11.04 -8.86 8.58
CA ASN A 218 -10.82 -10.28 8.32
C ASN A 218 -11.12 -11.13 9.58
N SER A 219 -10.51 -10.79 10.73
CA SER A 219 -10.77 -11.53 11.98
C SER A 219 -12.23 -11.44 12.41
N TRP A 220 -12.87 -10.28 12.20
CA TRP A 220 -14.28 -10.14 12.55
C TRP A 220 -15.18 -11.00 11.66
N GLU A 221 -14.93 -11.03 10.36
CA GLU A 221 -15.68 -11.87 9.42
C GLU A 221 -15.49 -13.36 9.71
N GLU A 222 -14.27 -13.78 10.04
CA GLU A 222 -13.93 -15.16 10.39
C GLU A 222 -14.63 -15.65 11.66
N HIS A 223 -14.71 -14.81 12.70
CA HIS A 223 -15.28 -15.20 14.00
C HIS A 223 -16.77 -14.86 14.18
N TRP A 224 -17.29 -13.87 13.44
CA TRP A 224 -18.69 -13.42 13.54
C TRP A 224 -19.53 -13.77 12.32
N GLY A 225 -18.93 -14.19 11.18
CA GLY A 225 -19.61 -14.50 9.94
C GLY A 225 -20.05 -13.27 9.13
N TRP A 226 -19.64 -12.07 9.52
CA TRP A 226 -19.97 -10.82 8.84
C TRP A 226 -18.92 -9.73 9.14
N ARG A 227 -18.76 -8.78 8.21
CA ARG A 227 -17.80 -7.67 8.37
C ARG A 227 -18.36 -6.59 9.27
N LEU A 228 -17.56 -6.10 10.24
CA LEU A 228 -17.96 -5.01 11.14
C LEU A 228 -18.27 -3.72 10.36
N HIS A 229 -17.48 -3.44 9.33
CA HIS A 229 -17.75 -2.36 8.40
C HIS A 229 -18.04 -2.93 7.01
N ARG A 230 -19.10 -2.44 6.37
CA ARG A 230 -19.46 -2.79 5.00
C ARG A 230 -18.39 -2.32 4.02
N LYS A 231 -18.25 -2.95 2.88
CA LYS A 231 -17.40 -2.42 1.80
C LYS A 231 -17.99 -1.09 1.32
N ALA A 232 -17.12 -0.11 1.11
CA ALA A 232 -17.50 1.15 0.50
C ALA A 232 -17.78 0.93 -1.01
N GLU A 233 -18.83 1.54 -1.52
CA GLU A 233 -19.31 1.35 -2.89
C GLU A 233 -19.59 2.71 -3.55
N GLY A 234 -19.71 2.72 -4.89
CA GLY A 234 -20.00 3.92 -5.64
C GLY A 234 -18.93 5.01 -5.49
N GLN A 235 -19.31 6.22 -5.17
CA GLN A 235 -18.39 7.36 -5.01
C GLN A 235 -17.41 7.20 -3.83
N ASP A 236 -17.77 6.38 -2.86
CA ASP A 236 -16.93 6.12 -1.70
C ASP A 236 -15.97 4.92 -1.92
N ALA A 237 -16.08 4.22 -3.05
CA ALA A 237 -15.13 3.17 -3.39
C ALA A 237 -13.70 3.73 -3.29
N GLY A 238 -12.77 2.96 -2.68
CA GLY A 238 -11.41 3.42 -2.46
C GLY A 238 -11.23 4.45 -1.32
N VAL A 239 -12.26 4.74 -0.51
CA VAL A 239 -12.13 5.71 0.60
C VAL A 239 -11.00 5.36 1.57
N LEU A 240 -10.75 4.08 1.85
CA LEU A 240 -9.65 3.64 2.70
C LEU A 240 -8.29 3.93 2.06
N GLN A 241 -8.17 3.82 0.73
CA GLN A 241 -6.96 4.17 -0.01
C GLN A 241 -6.72 5.69 -0.01
N ARG A 242 -7.78 6.49 -0.18
CA ARG A 242 -7.71 7.97 -0.13
C ARG A 242 -7.48 8.51 1.27
N LEU A 243 -7.85 7.76 2.32
CA LEU A 243 -7.59 8.16 3.70
C LEU A 243 -6.09 8.17 3.97
N ARG A 244 -5.57 9.31 4.40
CA ARG A 244 -4.14 9.56 4.60
C ARG A 244 -3.88 10.60 5.68
N ILE A 245 -2.65 10.70 6.15
CA ILE A 245 -2.20 11.91 6.83
C ILE A 245 -2.19 13.05 5.81
N PRO A 246 -2.73 14.24 6.14
CA PRO A 246 -2.74 15.39 5.24
C PRO A 246 -1.39 15.62 4.58
N VAL A 247 -1.37 15.79 3.26
CA VAL A 247 -0.11 16.03 2.52
C VAL A 247 0.36 17.49 2.64
N ASN A 248 -0.50 18.38 3.12
CA ASN A 248 -0.22 19.79 3.40
C ASN A 248 -1.12 20.30 4.53
N ASP A 249 -0.88 21.54 4.97
CA ASP A 249 -1.57 22.18 6.10
C ASP A 249 -2.84 22.93 5.71
N THR A 250 -3.45 22.63 4.55
CA THR A 250 -4.67 23.29 4.13
C THR A 250 -5.90 22.77 4.86
N ASP A 251 -6.83 23.67 5.19
CA ASP A 251 -8.15 23.31 5.74
C ASP A 251 -8.90 22.31 4.85
N ALA A 252 -8.76 22.43 3.54
CA ALA A 252 -9.42 21.55 2.59
C ALA A 252 -8.94 20.11 2.73
N GLU A 253 -7.63 19.91 2.86
CA GLU A 253 -7.04 18.59 3.04
C GLU A 253 -7.43 18.00 4.40
N LEU A 254 -7.34 18.77 5.49
CA LEU A 254 -7.81 18.36 6.82
C LEU A 254 -9.28 17.89 6.79
N ARG A 255 -10.17 18.70 6.20
CA ARG A 255 -11.60 18.40 6.08
C ARG A 255 -11.83 17.11 5.30
N ALA A 256 -11.14 16.95 4.18
CA ALA A 256 -11.23 15.74 3.37
C ALA A 256 -10.85 14.48 4.18
N GLN A 257 -9.76 14.54 4.95
CA GLN A 257 -9.32 13.39 5.74
C GLN A 257 -10.23 13.09 6.93
N LEU A 258 -10.82 14.11 7.57
CA LEU A 258 -11.83 13.91 8.62
C LEU A 258 -13.11 13.28 8.08
N ILE A 259 -13.55 13.67 6.89
CA ILE A 259 -14.71 13.05 6.21
C ILE A 259 -14.38 11.59 5.86
N ASN A 260 -13.22 11.32 5.27
CA ASN A 260 -12.80 9.97 4.93
C ASN A 260 -12.72 9.06 6.17
N LEU A 261 -12.16 9.56 7.27
CA LEU A 261 -12.07 8.81 8.52
C LEU A 261 -13.46 8.49 9.10
N ALA A 262 -14.40 9.45 9.03
CA ALA A 262 -15.77 9.24 9.47
C ALA A 262 -16.51 8.22 8.56
N LEU A 263 -16.32 8.29 7.25
CA LEU A 263 -16.85 7.29 6.31
C LEU A 263 -16.37 5.89 6.70
N VAL A 264 -15.05 5.71 6.86
CA VAL A 264 -14.43 4.41 7.14
C VAL A 264 -14.89 3.83 8.47
N LEU A 265 -14.93 4.64 9.55
CA LEU A 265 -15.17 4.14 10.91
C LEU A 265 -16.62 4.22 11.38
N VAL A 266 -17.42 5.13 10.81
CA VAL A 266 -18.78 5.42 11.31
C VAL A 266 -19.85 5.08 10.29
N ASP A 267 -19.77 5.63 9.07
CA ASP A 267 -20.86 5.53 8.11
C ASP A 267 -20.99 4.14 7.48
N TYR A 268 -19.86 3.47 7.32
CA TYR A 268 -19.84 2.08 6.81
C TYR A 268 -20.01 1.02 7.90
N LEU A 269 -20.26 1.40 9.17
CA LEU A 269 -20.61 0.44 10.20
C LEU A 269 -21.78 -0.43 9.74
N ASN A 270 -21.70 -1.73 9.95
CA ASN A 270 -22.74 -2.70 9.55
C ASN A 270 -23.89 -2.72 10.56
N GLU A 271 -24.63 -1.60 10.59
CA GLU A 271 -25.73 -1.40 11.53
C GLU A 271 -26.79 -2.51 11.52
N LYS A 272 -27.04 -3.09 10.33
CA LYS A 272 -28.01 -4.17 10.17
C LYS A 272 -27.56 -5.42 10.94
N GLN A 273 -26.31 -5.80 10.80
CA GLN A 273 -25.77 -6.96 11.52
C GLN A 273 -25.63 -6.68 13.01
N VAL A 274 -25.16 -5.50 13.40
CA VAL A 274 -25.11 -5.11 14.82
C VAL A 274 -26.50 -5.17 15.45
N ALA A 275 -27.54 -4.66 14.77
CA ALA A 275 -28.91 -4.65 15.26
C ALA A 275 -29.52 -6.06 15.42
N SER A 276 -29.09 -7.04 14.62
CA SER A 276 -29.62 -8.43 14.73
C SER A 276 -29.26 -9.13 16.04
N TYR A 277 -28.27 -8.61 16.75
CA TYR A 277 -27.86 -9.10 18.07
C TYR A 277 -28.51 -8.34 19.24
N LEU A 278 -29.42 -7.38 18.98
CA LEU A 278 -30.05 -6.54 19.99
C LEU A 278 -31.56 -6.82 20.06
N SER A 279 -32.09 -7.00 21.26
CA SER A 279 -33.52 -7.16 21.49
C SER A 279 -34.32 -5.87 21.31
N ASP A 280 -33.66 -4.70 21.52
CA ASP A 280 -34.25 -3.38 21.36
C ASP A 280 -33.23 -2.43 20.73
N ALA A 281 -33.37 -2.26 19.41
CA ALA A 281 -32.55 -1.36 18.58
C ALA A 281 -33.39 -0.25 17.90
N LYS A 282 -34.70 -0.16 18.25
CA LYS A 282 -35.65 0.75 17.58
C LYS A 282 -35.30 2.19 17.90
N GLY A 283 -35.06 2.99 16.86
CA GLY A 283 -34.71 4.41 16.98
C GLY A 283 -33.22 4.74 17.19
N ASP A 284 -32.38 3.76 17.53
CA ASP A 284 -30.95 3.99 17.67
C ASP A 284 -30.24 4.11 16.31
N LYS A 285 -29.19 4.95 16.27
CA LYS A 285 -28.28 5.10 15.13
C LYS A 285 -27.02 4.25 15.34
N GLY A 286 -26.22 4.07 14.30
CA GLY A 286 -25.07 3.16 14.22
C GLY A 286 -24.19 3.08 15.46
N ILE A 287 -23.65 4.22 15.94
CA ILE A 287 -22.77 4.25 17.13
C ILE A 287 -23.52 3.82 18.40
N ALA A 288 -24.80 4.20 18.54
CA ALA A 288 -25.60 3.80 19.71
C ALA A 288 -25.89 2.30 19.70
N LYS A 289 -26.21 1.73 18.54
CA LYS A 289 -26.35 0.27 18.36
C LYS A 289 -25.04 -0.46 18.69
N LEU A 290 -23.91 0.04 18.15
CA LEU A 290 -22.60 -0.53 18.44
C LEU A 290 -22.31 -0.51 19.95
N LYS A 291 -22.60 0.61 20.64
CA LYS A 291 -22.45 0.71 22.09
C LYS A 291 -23.23 -0.39 22.83
N LYS A 292 -24.53 -0.52 22.52
CA LYS A 292 -25.38 -1.55 23.12
C LYS A 292 -24.83 -2.96 22.85
N PHE A 293 -24.44 -3.24 21.62
CA PHE A 293 -23.88 -4.52 21.22
C PHE A 293 -22.59 -4.84 22.00
N LEU A 294 -21.61 -3.93 22.00
CA LEU A 294 -20.33 -4.13 22.68
C LEU A 294 -20.52 -4.30 24.21
N THR A 295 -21.47 -3.56 24.81
CA THR A 295 -21.84 -3.70 26.24
C THR A 295 -22.44 -5.07 26.49
N ALA A 296 -23.40 -5.52 25.67
CA ALA A 296 -24.01 -6.83 25.79
C ALA A 296 -23.00 -7.98 25.63
N GLN A 297 -21.98 -7.79 24.82
CA GLN A 297 -20.90 -8.76 24.64
C GLN A 297 -19.74 -8.59 25.64
N SER A 298 -19.90 -7.72 26.66
CA SER A 298 -18.92 -7.49 27.72
C SER A 298 -17.54 -7.00 27.19
N TYR A 299 -17.53 -6.23 26.11
CA TYR A 299 -16.30 -5.64 25.59
C TYR A 299 -15.76 -4.58 26.55
N ARG A 300 -14.50 -4.76 26.98
CA ARG A 300 -13.90 -3.97 28.07
C ARG A 300 -13.75 -2.49 27.76
N HIS A 301 -13.48 -2.13 26.48
CA HIS A 301 -13.13 -0.77 26.08
C HIS A 301 -14.29 0.03 25.46
N THR A 302 -15.53 -0.43 25.64
CA THR A 302 -16.74 0.16 25.02
C THR A 302 -16.80 1.68 25.18
N GLU A 303 -16.67 2.22 26.40
CA GLU A 303 -16.81 3.66 26.63
C GLU A 303 -15.72 4.50 26.00
N ARG A 304 -14.48 4.00 25.95
CA ARG A 304 -13.36 4.68 25.28
C ARG A 304 -13.62 4.78 23.77
N ASP A 305 -13.95 3.67 23.16
CA ASP A 305 -14.06 3.53 21.71
C ASP A 305 -15.29 4.27 21.17
N ILE A 306 -16.41 4.19 21.89
CA ILE A 306 -17.60 4.96 21.54
C ILE A 306 -17.36 6.46 21.63
N ARG A 307 -16.60 6.95 22.62
CA ARG A 307 -16.22 8.37 22.70
C ARG A 307 -15.38 8.82 21.49
N LEU A 308 -14.46 7.99 21.04
CA LEU A 308 -13.66 8.28 19.82
C LEU A 308 -14.57 8.38 18.60
N LEU A 309 -15.44 7.39 18.35
CA LEU A 309 -16.35 7.39 17.21
C LEU A 309 -17.33 8.58 17.25
N GLN A 310 -17.84 8.95 18.42
CA GLN A 310 -18.70 10.12 18.61
C GLN A 310 -17.94 11.44 18.34
N ARG A 311 -16.64 11.53 18.71
CA ARG A 311 -15.80 12.67 18.39
C ARG A 311 -15.66 12.82 16.89
N ILE A 312 -15.28 11.76 16.18
CA ILE A 312 -15.14 11.73 14.72
C ILE A 312 -16.47 12.12 14.04
N GLN A 313 -17.60 11.57 14.46
CA GLN A 313 -18.92 11.87 13.92
C GLN A 313 -19.31 13.35 14.13
N ARG A 314 -19.04 13.91 15.31
CA ARG A 314 -19.31 15.33 15.59
C ARG A 314 -18.51 16.25 14.70
N MET A 315 -17.21 15.96 14.50
CA MET A 315 -16.35 16.75 13.63
C MET A 315 -16.87 16.75 12.19
N ARG A 316 -17.16 15.56 11.64
CA ARG A 316 -17.77 15.43 10.31
C ARG A 316 -19.06 16.26 10.18
N SER A 317 -19.97 16.13 11.17
CA SER A 317 -21.26 16.84 11.14
C SER A 317 -21.08 18.35 11.16
N ARG A 318 -20.13 18.86 11.92
CA ARG A 318 -19.83 20.31 11.97
C ARG A 318 -19.15 20.81 10.69
N ILE A 319 -18.25 20.03 10.11
CA ILE A 319 -17.63 20.34 8.82
C ILE A 319 -18.68 20.40 7.71
N ALA A 320 -19.61 19.43 7.67
CA ALA A 320 -20.67 19.38 6.67
C ALA A 320 -21.70 20.52 6.83
N ALA A 321 -22.04 20.88 8.07
CA ALA A 321 -23.03 21.94 8.34
C ALA A 321 -22.51 23.37 8.10
N HIS A 322 -21.19 23.56 8.15
CA HIS A 322 -20.55 24.88 8.13
C HIS A 322 -19.45 24.97 7.06
N SER A 323 -19.70 24.40 5.89
CA SER A 323 -18.73 24.38 4.78
C SER A 323 -18.24 25.77 4.32
N SER A 324 -18.95 26.85 4.72
CA SER A 324 -18.63 28.25 4.35
C SER A 324 -18.75 29.25 5.49
N GLY A 325 -18.95 28.86 6.75
CA GLY A 325 -19.20 29.75 7.88
C GLY A 325 -18.06 29.80 8.90
N SER A 326 -17.89 31.01 9.52
CA SER A 326 -16.89 31.28 10.57
C SER A 326 -16.97 30.33 11.79
N SER A 327 -18.16 29.79 12.08
CA SER A 327 -18.36 28.88 13.23
C SER A 327 -17.74 27.47 13.03
N GLY A 328 -17.66 26.98 11.80
CA GLY A 328 -17.01 25.69 11.50
C GLY A 328 -15.50 25.78 11.60
N GLN A 329 -14.94 26.92 11.19
CA GLN A 329 -13.51 27.16 11.27
C GLN A 329 -13.06 27.34 12.74
N ALA A 330 -13.78 28.13 13.53
CA ALA A 330 -13.50 28.30 14.96
C ALA A 330 -13.57 26.96 15.73
N TYR A 331 -14.49 26.06 15.36
CA TYR A 331 -14.54 24.74 15.96
C TYR A 331 -13.34 23.87 15.60
N LEU A 332 -12.90 23.89 14.34
CA LEU A 332 -11.71 23.16 13.91
C LEU A 332 -10.45 23.69 14.62
N GLU A 333 -10.32 25.01 14.73
CA GLU A 333 -9.22 25.65 15.44
C GLU A 333 -9.22 25.27 16.95
N GLU A 334 -10.38 25.20 17.58
CA GLU A 334 -10.52 24.76 18.98
C GLU A 334 -10.12 23.27 19.15
N GLU A 335 -10.57 22.39 18.23
CA GLU A 335 -10.24 20.95 18.28
C GLU A 335 -8.77 20.68 17.93
N LEU A 336 -8.19 21.38 16.96
CA LEU A 336 -6.77 21.30 16.63
C LEU A 336 -5.91 21.78 17.79
N GLY A 337 -6.31 22.87 18.45
CA GLY A 337 -5.51 23.48 19.51
C GLY A 337 -4.16 23.96 18.99
N LYS A 338 -3.08 23.24 19.33
CA LYS A 338 -1.70 23.51 18.88
C LYS A 338 -1.18 22.53 17.84
N ASP A 339 -1.97 21.51 17.51
CA ASP A 339 -1.57 20.48 16.56
C ASP A 339 -1.62 21.04 15.14
N THR A 340 -0.69 20.58 14.30
CA THR A 340 -0.84 20.73 12.85
C THR A 340 -1.94 19.79 12.35
N PRO A 341 -2.51 20.03 11.13
CA PRO A 341 -3.42 19.07 10.50
C PRO A 341 -2.87 17.64 10.43
N GLN A 342 -1.58 17.50 10.14
CA GLN A 342 -0.90 16.19 10.11
C GLN A 342 -0.88 15.55 11.48
N ASP A 343 -0.42 16.26 12.52
CA ASP A 343 -0.33 15.73 13.88
C ASP A 343 -1.69 15.33 14.42
N TYR A 344 -2.72 16.15 14.14
CA TYR A 344 -4.07 15.89 14.59
C TYR A 344 -4.64 14.60 13.95
N ILE A 345 -4.54 14.44 12.63
CA ILE A 345 -4.99 13.22 11.94
C ILE A 345 -4.16 12.02 12.34
N ALA A 346 -2.84 12.16 12.48
CA ALA A 346 -1.95 11.09 12.95
C ALA A 346 -2.34 10.60 14.35
N ARG A 347 -2.70 11.52 15.25
CA ARG A 347 -3.19 11.19 16.59
C ARG A 347 -4.55 10.46 16.54
N LEU A 348 -5.50 10.93 15.73
CA LEU A 348 -6.78 10.25 15.54
C LEU A 348 -6.61 8.84 14.97
N MET A 349 -5.74 8.67 13.97
CA MET A 349 -5.41 7.37 13.41
C MET A 349 -4.74 6.45 14.42
N THR A 350 -3.89 6.98 15.30
CA THR A 350 -3.26 6.20 16.37
C THR A 350 -4.28 5.71 17.39
N GLU A 351 -5.19 6.58 17.84
CA GLU A 351 -6.28 6.21 18.75
C GLU A 351 -7.22 5.18 18.10
N ALA A 352 -7.53 5.36 16.81
CA ALA A 352 -8.36 4.44 16.05
C ALA A 352 -7.65 3.09 15.82
N THR A 353 -6.34 3.08 15.57
CA THR A 353 -5.56 1.83 15.48
C THR A 353 -5.67 1.02 16.75
N GLN A 354 -5.52 1.65 17.91
CA GLN A 354 -5.68 0.97 19.20
C GLN A 354 -7.10 0.38 19.37
N MET A 355 -8.14 1.13 18.99
CA MET A 355 -9.50 0.64 18.98
C MET A 355 -9.68 -0.59 18.08
N LEU A 356 -9.14 -0.52 16.85
CA LEU A 356 -9.25 -1.61 15.86
C LEU A 356 -8.53 -2.87 16.34
N ASP A 357 -7.34 -2.73 16.92
CA ASP A 357 -6.58 -3.85 17.48
C ASP A 357 -7.29 -4.48 18.67
N ASP A 358 -7.84 -3.69 19.58
CA ASP A 358 -8.59 -4.20 20.75
C ASP A 358 -9.89 -4.90 20.32
N LEU A 359 -10.60 -4.39 19.29
CA LEU A 359 -11.77 -5.03 18.70
C LEU A 359 -11.41 -6.33 17.98
N ARG A 360 -10.25 -6.38 17.32
CA ARG A 360 -9.72 -7.61 16.69
C ARG A 360 -9.45 -8.67 17.74
N VAL A 361 -8.71 -8.35 18.79
CA VAL A 361 -8.44 -9.27 19.90
C VAL A 361 -9.73 -9.72 20.60
N PHE A 362 -10.74 -8.84 20.67
CA PHE A 362 -12.05 -9.20 21.19
C PHE A 362 -12.78 -10.19 20.28
N ALA A 363 -12.74 -9.99 18.95
CA ALA A 363 -13.36 -10.90 17.99
C ALA A 363 -12.72 -12.29 18.05
N GLU A 364 -11.39 -12.37 18.10
CA GLU A 364 -10.59 -13.60 18.13
C GLU A 364 -10.81 -14.47 19.38
N LYS A 365 -11.41 -13.93 20.45
CA LYS A 365 -11.81 -14.71 21.63
C LYS A 365 -13.04 -15.58 21.37
N ARG A 366 -13.79 -15.32 20.32
CA ARG A 366 -14.94 -16.12 19.91
C ARG A 366 -14.45 -17.31 19.07
N PRO A 367 -15.03 -18.51 19.23
CA PRO A 367 -14.72 -19.63 18.37
C PRO A 367 -14.93 -19.27 16.90
N LEU A 368 -14.14 -19.88 16.02
CA LEU A 368 -14.34 -19.79 14.56
C LEU A 368 -15.76 -20.24 14.23
N GLN A 369 -16.40 -19.57 13.27
CA GLN A 369 -17.62 -20.10 12.69
C GLN A 369 -17.23 -21.24 11.75
N ASP A 370 -17.79 -22.45 12.02
CA ASP A 370 -17.60 -23.57 11.11
C ASP A 370 -18.08 -23.18 9.71
N SER A 371 -17.19 -23.37 8.73
CA SER A 371 -17.44 -23.05 7.33
C SER A 371 -18.37 -24.09 6.65
N ASP A 372 -19.21 -24.78 7.41
CA ASP A 372 -20.19 -25.76 6.94
C ASP A 372 -21.62 -25.22 7.08
N SER A 373 -22.10 -24.56 6.03
CA SER A 373 -23.54 -24.49 5.69
C SER A 373 -23.71 -24.16 4.24
#